data_e71851fba56e83b1f181d86ec7a50b1f
#
_entry.id   e71851fba56e83b1f181d86ec7a50b1f
#
_cell.length_a   1.000
_cell.length_b   1.000
_cell.length_c   1.000
_cell.angle_alpha   90.00
_cell.angle_beta   90.00
_cell.angle_gamma   90.00
#
_symmetry.space_group_name_H-M   'P 1'
#
loop_
_entity.id
_entity.type
_entity.pdbx_description
1 polymer ?
#
loop_
_entity_poly.entity_id
_entity_poly.type
_entity_poly.pdbx_seq_one_letter_code
_entity_poly.pdbx_strand_id
1 'polypeptide(L)'
;MKALEKIKWGFIGCGEVTEKKSGPAFSMIRNSEVVAVMSRNAEKAESYARRHNIPRWYTDAQLLIGDEDVNAIYIATPPSSHATFAIMAMKAGKPVYIEKPMAATYEDCARINRISKETGVPCFVAFYRRYLPYFQKVREMVLQGEIGNVINVQIRFAQPPRDMDYNNTNRPWRVQANIAGGGYFYDLAPHQLDLLQDMFGCILEAEGYKSNRGRLYDAEDTVSACFKFESGLPGSGSWCFVAHESAKEDRIEIIGDKGMLSFSVFTYDPIILHTERGIETFQPQNPPHVQLPLIQSVVEHLQGKSICTCDGLSATTTNWVMDRILNKL
;
A
#
# COMPACT_ATOMS: atom_id res chain seq x y z
N MET A 1 -6.99 -16.26 -16.81
CA MET A 1 -5.72 -16.12 -17.59
C MET A 1 -4.94 -17.43 -17.54
N LYS A 2 -4.15 -17.76 -18.58
CA LYS A 2 -3.24 -18.93 -18.57
C LYS A 2 -2.05 -18.63 -17.63
N ALA A 3 -1.61 -19.64 -16.87
CA ALA A 3 -0.44 -19.51 -16.00
C ALA A 3 0.82 -19.17 -16.80
N LEU A 4 1.65 -18.30 -16.26
CA LEU A 4 2.92 -17.85 -16.86
C LEU A 4 4.08 -18.67 -16.26
N GLU A 5 4.98 -19.19 -17.10
CA GLU A 5 6.17 -19.91 -16.63
C GLU A 5 7.20 -18.95 -16.02
N LYS A 6 7.42 -17.81 -16.67
CA LYS A 6 8.33 -16.75 -16.25
C LYS A 6 7.64 -15.41 -16.35
N ILE A 7 7.78 -14.58 -15.30
CA ILE A 7 7.22 -13.25 -15.26
C ILE A 7 8.26 -12.24 -15.73
N LYS A 8 7.95 -11.56 -16.85
CA LYS A 8 8.78 -10.53 -17.47
C LYS A 8 8.12 -9.19 -17.25
N TRP A 9 8.62 -8.45 -16.29
CA TRP A 9 8.04 -7.18 -15.84
C TRP A 9 8.43 -6.01 -16.71
N GLY A 10 7.43 -5.17 -17.05
CA GLY A 10 7.62 -3.80 -17.50
C GLY A 10 7.29 -2.83 -16.36
N PHE A 11 8.21 -1.94 -16.01
CA PHE A 11 7.99 -0.93 -14.97
C PHE A 11 7.52 0.38 -15.58
N ILE A 12 6.37 0.88 -15.16
CA ILE A 12 5.88 2.23 -15.45
C ILE A 12 6.18 3.12 -14.25
N GLY A 13 7.24 3.92 -14.36
CA GLY A 13 7.76 4.76 -13.28
C GLY A 13 9.14 4.31 -12.77
N CYS A 14 10.10 5.25 -12.75
CA CYS A 14 11.47 5.09 -12.26
C CYS A 14 11.68 5.99 -11.05
N GLY A 15 10.87 5.81 -10.01
CA GLY A 15 10.89 6.65 -8.81
C GLY A 15 11.77 6.08 -7.68
N GLU A 16 11.80 6.77 -6.56
CA GLU A 16 12.53 6.34 -5.37
C GLU A 16 12.07 4.96 -4.85
N VAL A 17 10.77 4.64 -5.00
CA VAL A 17 10.20 3.36 -4.59
C VAL A 17 10.84 2.21 -5.35
N THR A 18 10.98 2.34 -6.68
CA THR A 18 11.60 1.33 -7.54
C THR A 18 13.12 1.24 -7.33
N GLU A 19 13.79 2.32 -6.92
CA GLU A 19 15.23 2.28 -6.60
C GLU A 19 15.51 1.50 -5.31
N LYS A 20 14.77 1.81 -4.24
CA LYS A 20 15.16 1.39 -2.88
C LYS A 20 14.31 0.29 -2.29
N LYS A 21 13.01 0.22 -2.62
CA LYS A 21 12.06 -0.63 -1.90
C LYS A 21 11.62 -1.85 -2.70
N SER A 22 11.16 -1.66 -3.93
CA SER A 22 10.52 -2.71 -4.71
C SER A 22 11.42 -3.28 -5.82
N GLY A 23 12.11 -2.43 -6.58
CA GLY A 23 12.82 -2.83 -7.80
C GLY A 23 13.75 -4.03 -7.65
N PRO A 24 14.67 -4.05 -6.69
CA PRO A 24 15.58 -5.19 -6.49
C PRO A 24 14.85 -6.50 -6.21
N ALA A 25 13.72 -6.46 -5.49
CA ALA A 25 12.96 -7.65 -5.12
C ALA A 25 12.46 -8.46 -6.33
N PHE A 26 12.08 -7.79 -7.42
CA PHE A 26 11.57 -8.47 -8.62
C PHE A 26 12.58 -9.43 -9.26
N SER A 27 13.87 -9.06 -9.24
CA SER A 27 14.94 -9.86 -9.82
C SER A 27 15.51 -10.90 -8.85
N MET A 28 15.16 -10.83 -7.57
CA MET A 28 15.57 -11.83 -6.56
C MET A 28 14.68 -13.08 -6.57
N ILE A 29 13.51 -12.99 -7.20
CA ILE A 29 12.52 -14.06 -7.22
C ILE A 29 12.76 -14.97 -8.42
N ARG A 30 12.75 -16.28 -8.18
CA ARG A 30 12.91 -17.27 -9.24
C ARG A 30 11.82 -17.12 -10.30
N ASN A 31 12.21 -17.13 -11.58
CA ASN A 31 11.32 -16.95 -12.73
C ASN A 31 10.64 -15.56 -12.77
N SER A 32 11.29 -14.54 -12.24
CA SER A 32 10.87 -13.15 -12.30
C SER A 32 12.04 -12.29 -12.74
N GLU A 33 11.83 -11.41 -13.70
CA GLU A 33 12.85 -10.47 -14.17
C GLU A 33 12.22 -9.17 -14.67
N VAL A 34 12.96 -8.06 -14.57
CA VAL A 34 12.57 -6.77 -15.12
C VAL A 34 13.21 -6.64 -16.50
N VAL A 35 12.39 -6.53 -17.54
CA VAL A 35 12.87 -6.50 -18.94
C VAL A 35 12.72 -5.15 -19.62
N ALA A 36 11.87 -4.28 -19.06
CA ALA A 36 11.65 -2.95 -19.60
C ALA A 36 11.28 -1.96 -18.49
N VAL A 37 11.60 -0.69 -18.72
CA VAL A 37 11.26 0.40 -17.79
C VAL A 37 10.83 1.65 -18.57
N MET A 38 9.91 2.42 -18.01
CA MET A 38 9.38 3.63 -18.63
C MET A 38 9.43 4.82 -17.68
N SER A 39 9.89 5.94 -18.18
CA SER A 39 9.72 7.28 -17.59
C SER A 39 9.50 8.31 -18.70
N ARG A 40 8.62 9.28 -18.47
CA ARG A 40 8.42 10.41 -19.40
C ARG A 40 9.70 11.23 -19.66
N ASN A 41 10.67 11.16 -18.75
CA ASN A 41 11.98 11.73 -18.93
C ASN A 41 12.92 10.64 -19.46
N ALA A 42 13.42 10.82 -20.70
CA ALA A 42 14.28 9.87 -21.40
C ALA A 42 15.59 9.57 -20.66
N GLU A 43 16.28 10.62 -20.20
CA GLU A 43 17.55 10.50 -19.46
C GLU A 43 17.37 9.67 -18.17
N LYS A 44 16.23 9.90 -17.48
CA LYS A 44 15.90 9.15 -16.26
C LYS A 44 15.61 7.68 -16.58
N ALA A 45 14.87 7.37 -17.65
CA ALA A 45 14.56 6.01 -18.05
C ALA A 45 15.83 5.26 -18.47
N GLU A 46 16.66 5.87 -19.30
CA GLU A 46 17.94 5.32 -19.77
C GLU A 46 18.91 5.08 -18.60
N SER A 47 19.11 6.08 -17.75
CA SER A 47 19.98 5.98 -16.56
C SER A 47 19.52 4.87 -15.62
N TYR A 48 18.21 4.76 -15.38
CA TYR A 48 17.65 3.69 -14.56
C TYR A 48 17.92 2.31 -15.19
N ALA A 49 17.60 2.14 -16.48
CA ALA A 49 17.84 0.90 -17.20
C ALA A 49 19.30 0.45 -17.16
N ARG A 50 20.22 1.39 -17.41
CA ARG A 50 21.68 1.11 -17.36
C ARG A 50 22.15 0.67 -15.97
N ARG A 51 21.74 1.38 -14.91
CA ARG A 51 22.16 1.09 -13.51
C ARG A 51 21.64 -0.24 -13.00
N HIS A 52 20.47 -0.66 -13.48
CA HIS A 52 19.80 -1.90 -13.06
C HIS A 52 19.92 -3.04 -14.08
N ASN A 53 20.73 -2.87 -15.15
CA ASN A 53 20.93 -3.85 -16.22
C ASN A 53 19.62 -4.28 -16.88
N ILE A 54 18.65 -3.35 -17.05
CA ILE A 54 17.39 -3.59 -17.73
C ILE A 54 17.60 -3.37 -19.24
N PRO A 55 17.25 -4.34 -20.09
CA PRO A 55 17.65 -4.29 -21.51
C PRO A 55 16.95 -3.21 -22.32
N ARG A 56 15.75 -2.75 -21.88
CA ARG A 56 14.94 -1.80 -22.67
C ARG A 56 14.39 -0.70 -21.80
N TRP A 57 14.27 0.48 -22.40
CA TRP A 57 13.61 1.63 -21.78
C TRP A 57 12.73 2.37 -22.79
N TYR A 58 11.69 3.04 -22.28
CA TYR A 58 10.68 3.74 -23.03
C TYR A 58 10.36 5.09 -22.41
N THR A 59 9.86 6.03 -23.23
CA THR A 59 9.29 7.30 -22.76
C THR A 59 7.77 7.31 -22.80
N ASP A 60 7.18 6.31 -23.46
CA ASP A 60 5.74 6.12 -23.62
C ASP A 60 5.32 4.78 -23.03
N ALA A 61 4.30 4.81 -22.16
CA ALA A 61 3.77 3.62 -21.52
C ALA A 61 3.09 2.67 -22.52
N GLN A 62 2.49 3.19 -23.60
CA GLN A 62 1.84 2.38 -24.62
C GLN A 62 2.85 1.51 -25.36
N LEU A 63 4.03 2.05 -25.66
CA LEU A 63 5.13 1.30 -26.28
C LEU A 63 5.64 0.20 -25.35
N LEU A 64 5.82 0.48 -24.05
CA LEU A 64 6.22 -0.54 -23.07
C LEU A 64 5.15 -1.62 -22.92
N ILE A 65 3.88 -1.23 -22.84
CA ILE A 65 2.76 -2.19 -22.74
C ILE A 65 2.62 -3.02 -24.01
N GLY A 66 2.93 -2.47 -25.18
CA GLY A 66 2.92 -3.15 -26.47
C GLY A 66 4.11 -4.09 -26.70
N ASP A 67 5.15 -4.02 -25.88
CA ASP A 67 6.35 -4.87 -26.01
C ASP A 67 6.00 -6.35 -25.76
N GLU A 68 6.23 -7.23 -26.74
CA GLU A 68 5.90 -8.67 -26.69
C GLU A 68 6.69 -9.42 -25.62
N ASP A 69 7.87 -8.95 -25.26
CA ASP A 69 8.67 -9.55 -24.19
C ASP A 69 8.18 -9.19 -22.78
N VAL A 70 7.34 -8.17 -22.64
CA VAL A 70 6.73 -7.78 -21.36
C VAL A 70 5.41 -8.55 -21.19
N ASN A 71 5.26 -9.32 -20.12
CA ASN A 71 4.03 -10.09 -19.85
C ASN A 71 3.32 -9.71 -18.54
N ALA A 72 3.89 -8.79 -17.76
CA ALA A 72 3.29 -8.23 -16.56
C ALA A 72 3.75 -6.77 -16.36
N ILE A 73 2.91 -5.93 -15.78
CA ILE A 73 3.19 -4.51 -15.60
C ILE A 73 3.23 -4.14 -14.11
N TYR A 74 4.30 -3.49 -13.69
CA TYR A 74 4.38 -2.82 -12.40
C TYR A 74 4.20 -1.31 -12.56
N ILE A 75 3.24 -0.73 -11.82
CA ILE A 75 2.90 0.69 -11.88
C ILE A 75 3.36 1.37 -10.59
N ALA A 76 4.38 2.21 -10.69
CA ALA A 76 5.02 2.93 -9.59
C ALA A 76 5.07 4.45 -9.83
N THR A 77 4.01 4.96 -10.41
CA THR A 77 3.78 6.39 -10.65
C THR A 77 2.99 7.02 -9.50
N PRO A 78 2.70 8.33 -9.50
CA PRO A 78 1.74 8.90 -8.57
C PRO A 78 0.30 8.35 -8.77
N PRO A 79 -0.52 8.28 -7.69
CA PRO A 79 -1.85 7.64 -7.71
C PRO A 79 -2.82 8.15 -8.78
N SER A 80 -2.74 9.44 -9.15
CA SER A 80 -3.59 10.03 -10.19
C SER A 80 -3.45 9.38 -11.58
N SER A 81 -2.38 8.66 -11.84
CA SER A 81 -2.13 7.98 -13.11
C SER A 81 -2.31 6.46 -13.06
N HIS A 82 -2.52 5.87 -11.87
CA HIS A 82 -2.61 4.43 -11.69
C HIS A 82 -3.74 3.82 -12.53
N ALA A 83 -4.94 4.39 -12.47
CA ALA A 83 -6.09 3.87 -13.20
C ALA A 83 -5.86 3.87 -14.73
N THR A 84 -5.29 4.93 -15.28
CA THR A 84 -4.99 5.03 -16.71
C THR A 84 -4.07 3.89 -17.16
N PHE A 85 -2.95 3.70 -16.48
CA PHE A 85 -1.97 2.69 -16.87
C PHE A 85 -2.46 1.26 -16.58
N ALA A 86 -3.15 1.04 -15.46
CA ALA A 86 -3.70 -0.26 -15.12
C ALA A 86 -4.74 -0.73 -16.14
N ILE A 87 -5.68 0.15 -16.51
CA ILE A 87 -6.70 -0.13 -17.52
C ILE A 87 -6.07 -0.42 -18.88
N MET A 88 -5.09 0.38 -19.28
CA MET A 88 -4.36 0.19 -20.55
C MET A 88 -3.66 -1.20 -20.58
N ALA A 89 -2.96 -1.57 -19.52
CA ALA A 89 -2.24 -2.84 -19.41
C ALA A 89 -3.20 -4.05 -19.42
N MET A 90 -4.29 -3.99 -18.62
CA MET A 90 -5.25 -5.08 -18.56
C MET A 90 -6.01 -5.26 -19.89
N LYS A 91 -6.34 -4.19 -20.61
CA LYS A 91 -6.91 -4.27 -21.96
C LYS A 91 -5.94 -4.89 -22.99
N ALA A 92 -4.63 -4.78 -22.76
CA ALA A 92 -3.59 -5.47 -23.53
C ALA A 92 -3.33 -6.91 -23.02
N GLY A 93 -4.14 -7.43 -22.10
CA GLY A 93 -4.01 -8.78 -21.55
C GLY A 93 -2.88 -8.97 -20.54
N LYS A 94 -2.28 -7.88 -20.05
CA LYS A 94 -1.14 -7.93 -19.12
C LYS A 94 -1.59 -7.71 -17.69
N PRO A 95 -1.34 -8.65 -16.74
CA PRO A 95 -1.60 -8.48 -15.31
C PRO A 95 -0.84 -7.29 -14.76
N VAL A 96 -1.42 -6.65 -13.75
CA VAL A 96 -0.86 -5.44 -13.16
C VAL A 96 -0.59 -5.60 -11.67
N TYR A 97 0.54 -5.05 -11.22
CA TYR A 97 0.88 -4.81 -9.83
C TYR A 97 1.03 -3.31 -9.63
N ILE A 98 0.19 -2.71 -8.78
CA ILE A 98 0.06 -1.26 -8.63
C ILE A 98 0.59 -0.86 -7.25
N GLU A 99 1.37 0.23 -7.19
CA GLU A 99 1.71 0.84 -5.89
C GLU A 99 0.45 1.33 -5.17
N LYS A 100 0.56 1.30 -3.84
CA LYS A 100 -0.51 1.83 -2.99
C LYS A 100 -0.46 3.38 -2.91
N PRO A 101 -1.60 4.05 -2.69
CA PRO A 101 -2.95 3.52 -2.77
C PRO A 101 -3.29 3.08 -4.20
N MET A 102 -4.25 2.18 -4.36
CA MET A 102 -4.60 1.60 -5.66
C MET A 102 -4.90 2.66 -6.73
N ALA A 103 -5.56 3.74 -6.35
CA ALA A 103 -5.78 4.94 -7.18
C ALA A 103 -6.00 6.17 -6.29
N ALA A 104 -6.17 7.35 -6.90
CA ALA A 104 -6.43 8.59 -6.20
C ALA A 104 -7.86 8.69 -5.63
N THR A 105 -8.81 7.90 -6.13
CA THR A 105 -10.22 7.88 -5.70
C THR A 105 -10.77 6.46 -5.66
N TYR A 106 -11.81 6.25 -4.85
CA TYR A 106 -12.58 5.00 -4.85
C TYR A 106 -13.18 4.69 -6.22
N GLU A 107 -13.70 5.70 -6.93
CA GLU A 107 -14.28 5.53 -8.26
C GLU A 107 -13.26 4.96 -9.26
N ASP A 108 -12.04 5.45 -9.26
CA ASP A 108 -10.97 4.92 -10.10
C ASP A 108 -10.61 3.47 -9.73
N CYS A 109 -10.62 3.11 -8.45
CA CYS A 109 -10.43 1.72 -8.00
C CYS A 109 -11.56 0.82 -8.55
N ALA A 110 -12.81 1.27 -8.46
CA ALA A 110 -13.95 0.54 -9.00
C ALA A 110 -13.86 0.35 -10.53
N ARG A 111 -13.36 1.36 -11.26
CA ARG A 111 -13.09 1.27 -12.71
C ARG A 111 -12.00 0.23 -13.02
N ILE A 112 -10.91 0.21 -12.27
CA ILE A 112 -9.84 -0.79 -12.42
C ILE A 112 -10.41 -2.21 -12.22
N ASN A 113 -11.17 -2.44 -11.15
CA ASN A 113 -11.78 -3.76 -10.86
C ASN A 113 -12.78 -4.20 -11.94
N ARG A 114 -13.57 -3.26 -12.44
CA ARG A 114 -14.50 -3.56 -13.56
C ARG A 114 -13.71 -4.07 -14.77
N ILE A 115 -12.65 -3.39 -15.18
CA ILE A 115 -11.81 -3.82 -16.31
C ILE A 115 -11.10 -5.14 -16.02
N SER A 116 -10.59 -5.35 -14.82
CA SER A 116 -10.01 -6.64 -14.40
C SER A 116 -11.02 -7.79 -14.58
N LYS A 117 -12.28 -7.58 -14.16
CA LYS A 117 -13.36 -8.55 -14.32
C LYS A 117 -13.73 -8.77 -15.80
N GLU A 118 -13.87 -7.70 -16.58
CA GLU A 118 -14.24 -7.75 -18.00
C GLU A 118 -13.19 -8.44 -18.85
N THR A 119 -11.92 -8.24 -18.57
CA THR A 119 -10.79 -8.81 -19.31
C THR A 119 -10.33 -10.18 -18.78
N GLY A 120 -10.71 -10.54 -17.56
CA GLY A 120 -10.19 -11.71 -16.84
C GLY A 120 -8.70 -11.59 -16.48
N VAL A 121 -8.14 -10.37 -16.50
CA VAL A 121 -6.75 -10.08 -16.20
C VAL A 121 -6.60 -9.62 -14.75
N PRO A 122 -5.77 -10.27 -13.90
CA PRO A 122 -5.66 -9.95 -12.49
C PRO A 122 -4.97 -8.61 -12.24
N CYS A 123 -5.43 -7.95 -11.16
CA CYS A 123 -4.86 -6.72 -10.61
C CYS A 123 -4.45 -6.96 -9.16
N PHE A 124 -3.21 -6.63 -8.82
CA PHE A 124 -2.66 -6.69 -7.46
C PHE A 124 -2.23 -5.30 -6.99
N VAL A 125 -2.23 -5.10 -5.67
CA VAL A 125 -1.85 -3.81 -5.06
C VAL A 125 -0.79 -3.99 -3.99
N ALA A 126 0.15 -3.07 -3.90
CA ALA A 126 1.36 -3.18 -3.07
C ALA A 126 1.11 -2.95 -1.56
N PHE A 127 0.12 -3.62 -0.99
CA PHE A 127 -0.11 -3.67 0.45
C PHE A 127 0.80 -4.72 1.12
N TYR A 128 2.10 -4.54 0.95
CA TYR A 128 3.16 -5.50 1.29
C TYR A 128 3.26 -5.83 2.78
N ARG A 129 2.72 -4.97 3.65
CA ARG A 129 2.75 -5.20 5.09
C ARG A 129 2.03 -6.48 5.50
N ARG A 130 0.96 -6.86 4.81
CA ARG A 130 0.26 -8.13 5.05
C ARG A 130 1.19 -9.35 5.03
N TYR A 131 2.29 -9.30 4.25
CA TYR A 131 3.23 -10.40 4.05
C TYR A 131 4.53 -10.28 4.85
N LEU A 132 4.72 -9.20 5.61
CA LEU A 132 5.92 -9.02 6.41
C LEU A 132 5.86 -9.90 7.68
N PRO A 133 6.95 -10.62 8.06
CA PRO A 133 7.02 -11.44 9.25
C PRO A 133 6.54 -10.73 10.52
N TYR A 134 6.84 -9.45 10.66
CA TYR A 134 6.41 -8.62 11.78
C TYR A 134 4.88 -8.59 11.92
N PHE A 135 4.13 -8.32 10.85
CA PHE A 135 2.66 -8.26 10.90
C PHE A 135 2.02 -9.65 10.87
N GLN A 136 2.68 -10.62 10.23
CA GLN A 136 2.25 -12.02 10.32
C GLN A 136 2.28 -12.53 11.76
N LYS A 137 3.26 -12.11 12.58
CA LYS A 137 3.31 -12.43 14.01
C LYS A 137 2.14 -11.82 14.78
N VAL A 138 1.79 -10.55 14.52
CA VAL A 138 0.60 -9.91 15.13
C VAL A 138 -0.66 -10.70 14.77
N ARG A 139 -0.83 -11.04 13.49
CA ARG A 139 -1.98 -11.82 13.00
C ARG A 139 -2.05 -13.20 13.65
N GLU A 140 -0.91 -13.89 13.74
CA GLU A 140 -0.80 -15.20 14.42
C GLU A 140 -1.31 -15.13 15.87
N MET A 141 -0.84 -14.14 16.64
CA MET A 141 -1.22 -13.96 18.03
C MET A 141 -2.72 -13.68 18.21
N VAL A 142 -3.31 -12.88 17.31
CA VAL A 142 -4.76 -12.64 17.28
C VAL A 142 -5.51 -13.94 16.98
N LEU A 143 -5.09 -14.70 15.97
CA LEU A 143 -5.73 -15.97 15.59
C LEU A 143 -5.59 -17.05 16.63
N GLN A 144 -4.49 -17.09 17.39
CA GLN A 144 -4.26 -18.01 18.50
C GLN A 144 -5.05 -17.62 19.77
N GLY A 145 -5.71 -16.46 19.77
CA GLY A 145 -6.52 -15.98 20.89
C GLY A 145 -5.69 -15.54 22.10
N GLU A 146 -4.44 -15.10 21.90
CA GLU A 146 -3.55 -14.65 22.98
C GLU A 146 -4.16 -13.51 23.82
N ILE A 147 -4.98 -12.67 23.19
CA ILE A 147 -5.71 -11.57 23.85
C ILE A 147 -7.20 -11.87 24.07
N GLY A 148 -7.66 -13.11 23.81
CA GLY A 148 -9.06 -13.48 23.87
C GLY A 148 -9.88 -12.94 22.70
N ASN A 149 -11.16 -12.62 22.93
CA ASN A 149 -12.02 -12.01 21.92
C ASN A 149 -11.65 -10.54 21.72
N VAL A 150 -11.41 -10.12 20.48
CA VAL A 150 -11.12 -8.73 20.18
C VAL A 150 -12.38 -7.88 20.33
N ILE A 151 -12.29 -6.79 21.10
CA ILE A 151 -13.41 -5.91 21.44
C ILE A 151 -13.26 -4.50 20.91
N ASN A 152 -12.04 -4.05 20.60
CA ASN A 152 -11.78 -2.72 20.05
C ASN A 152 -10.43 -2.65 19.33
N VAL A 153 -10.30 -1.74 18.34
CA VAL A 153 -9.04 -1.43 17.67
C VAL A 153 -8.83 0.07 17.66
N GLN A 154 -7.61 0.52 17.97
CA GLN A 154 -7.24 1.93 17.98
C GLN A 154 -5.98 2.20 17.17
N ILE A 155 -6.01 3.26 16.35
CA ILE A 155 -4.86 3.76 15.59
C ILE A 155 -4.48 5.14 16.14
N ARG A 156 -3.22 5.32 16.50
CA ARG A 156 -2.65 6.62 16.84
C ARG A 156 -1.39 6.85 16.01
N PHE A 157 -1.46 7.86 15.17
CA PHE A 157 -0.34 8.23 14.32
C PHE A 157 -0.13 9.75 14.36
N ALA A 158 1.03 10.17 14.82
CA ALA A 158 1.41 11.56 14.87
C ALA A 158 2.88 11.71 14.43
N GLN A 159 3.14 12.67 13.57
CA GLN A 159 4.50 13.02 13.16
C GLN A 159 4.65 14.52 12.98
N PRO A 160 5.86 15.08 13.17
CA PRO A 160 6.13 16.47 12.83
C PRO A 160 6.09 16.68 11.31
N PRO A 161 5.90 17.92 10.86
CA PRO A 161 6.06 18.28 9.46
C PRO A 161 7.47 17.92 8.96
N ARG A 162 7.57 17.57 7.69
CA ARG A 162 8.86 17.33 7.03
C ARG A 162 9.45 18.66 6.54
N ASP A 163 10.76 18.77 6.45
CA ASP A 163 11.44 19.97 5.95
C ASP A 163 10.89 20.45 4.60
N MET A 164 10.56 19.50 3.72
CA MET A 164 9.99 19.80 2.39
C MET A 164 8.57 20.40 2.45
N ASP A 165 7.84 20.25 3.55
CA ASP A 165 6.48 20.78 3.71
C ASP A 165 6.49 22.31 3.88
N TYR A 166 7.61 22.88 4.33
CA TYR A 166 7.80 24.33 4.44
C TYR A 166 8.17 24.99 3.10
N ASN A 167 8.43 24.19 2.05
CA ASN A 167 8.80 24.72 0.72
C ASN A 167 7.55 25.01 -0.13
N ASN A 168 7.20 26.29 -0.23
CA ASN A 168 6.03 26.72 -1.00
C ASN A 168 6.19 26.64 -2.53
N THR A 169 7.41 26.54 -3.05
CA THR A 169 7.68 26.54 -4.51
C THR A 169 7.82 25.13 -5.10
N ASN A 170 8.21 24.14 -4.29
CA ASN A 170 8.38 22.76 -4.75
C ASN A 170 7.79 21.78 -3.73
N ARG A 171 6.47 21.84 -3.58
CA ARG A 171 5.74 20.95 -2.67
C ARG A 171 5.80 19.50 -3.13
N PRO A 172 6.01 18.54 -2.21
CA PRO A 172 5.96 17.14 -2.56
C PRO A 172 4.57 16.77 -3.11
N TRP A 173 4.55 15.92 -4.13
CA TRP A 173 3.29 15.47 -4.76
C TRP A 173 2.33 14.82 -3.76
N ARG A 174 2.85 14.26 -2.66
CA ARG A 174 2.07 13.59 -1.60
C ARG A 174 1.11 14.52 -0.85
N VAL A 175 1.37 15.82 -0.83
CA VAL A 175 0.49 16.83 -0.21
C VAL A 175 -0.32 17.60 -1.25
N GLN A 176 -0.27 17.21 -2.51
CA GLN A 176 -1.07 17.74 -3.60
C GLN A 176 -2.27 16.81 -3.84
N ALA A 177 -3.45 17.19 -3.33
CA ALA A 177 -4.65 16.34 -3.32
C ALA A 177 -5.08 15.85 -4.72
N ASN A 178 -4.89 16.66 -5.75
CA ASN A 178 -5.19 16.31 -7.15
C ASN A 178 -4.25 15.22 -7.73
N ILE A 179 -3.09 14.99 -7.11
CA ILE A 179 -2.09 13.99 -7.54
C ILE A 179 -2.13 12.76 -6.63
N ALA A 180 -2.17 12.99 -5.32
CA ALA A 180 -2.11 11.94 -4.31
C ALA A 180 -3.49 11.36 -3.94
N GLY A 181 -4.58 12.07 -4.23
CA GLY A 181 -5.92 11.77 -3.76
C GLY A 181 -6.28 12.46 -2.44
N GLY A 182 -5.31 12.91 -1.68
CA GLY A 182 -5.42 13.61 -0.40
C GLY A 182 -4.05 14.08 0.05
N GLY A 183 -3.86 14.28 1.37
CA GLY A 183 -2.56 14.59 1.96
C GLY A 183 -1.79 13.33 2.40
N TYR A 184 -0.98 13.47 3.42
CA TYR A 184 -0.24 12.35 4.03
C TYR A 184 -1.16 11.25 4.58
N PHE A 185 -2.41 11.58 4.90
CA PHE A 185 -3.42 10.59 5.26
C PHE A 185 -3.57 9.54 4.14
N TYR A 186 -3.68 9.97 2.89
CA TYR A 186 -3.79 9.07 1.73
C TYR A 186 -2.53 8.25 1.43
N ASP A 187 -1.35 8.73 1.85
CA ASP A 187 -0.09 7.99 1.70
C ASP A 187 0.12 6.97 2.82
N LEU A 188 -0.27 7.29 4.07
CA LEU A 188 0.13 6.53 5.25
C LEU A 188 -1.01 5.70 5.86
N ALA A 189 -2.22 6.26 6.05
CA ALA A 189 -3.34 5.54 6.64
C ALA A 189 -3.75 4.26 5.89
N PRO A 190 -3.63 4.16 4.54
CA PRO A 190 -3.97 2.92 3.84
C PRO A 190 -3.20 1.71 4.34
N HIS A 191 -1.96 1.87 4.79
CA HIS A 191 -1.18 0.77 5.34
C HIS A 191 -1.75 0.22 6.66
N GLN A 192 -2.34 1.08 7.48
CA GLN A 192 -2.94 0.72 8.76
C GLN A 192 -4.33 0.12 8.54
N LEU A 193 -5.16 0.81 7.75
CA LEU A 193 -6.52 0.38 7.46
C LEU A 193 -6.57 -0.95 6.69
N ASP A 194 -5.70 -1.12 5.69
CA ASP A 194 -5.57 -2.34 4.93
C ASP A 194 -5.15 -3.53 5.79
N LEU A 195 -4.15 -3.32 6.66
CA LEU A 195 -3.67 -4.35 7.57
C LEU A 195 -4.75 -4.82 8.55
N LEU A 196 -5.56 -3.89 9.07
CA LEU A 196 -6.67 -4.21 9.96
C LEU A 196 -7.81 -4.92 9.22
N GLN A 197 -8.09 -4.53 7.97
CA GLN A 197 -9.09 -5.25 7.15
C GLN A 197 -8.62 -6.67 6.77
N ASP A 198 -7.33 -6.89 6.59
CA ASP A 198 -6.79 -8.23 6.38
C ASP A 198 -6.95 -9.14 7.62
N MET A 199 -6.93 -8.56 8.82
CA MET A 199 -7.08 -9.29 10.08
C MET A 199 -8.54 -9.51 10.50
N PHE A 200 -9.41 -8.52 10.29
CA PHE A 200 -10.75 -8.47 10.90
C PHE A 200 -11.90 -8.41 9.88
N GLY A 201 -11.61 -8.48 8.58
CA GLY A 201 -12.61 -8.35 7.53
C GLY A 201 -12.84 -6.90 7.10
N CYS A 202 -13.80 -6.70 6.19
CA CYS A 202 -14.06 -5.38 5.61
C CYS A 202 -14.61 -4.39 6.63
N ILE A 203 -14.18 -3.13 6.55
CA ILE A 203 -14.83 -2.01 7.25
C ILE A 203 -16.05 -1.60 6.41
N LEU A 204 -17.25 -1.68 6.99
CA LEU A 204 -18.53 -1.37 6.32
C LEU A 204 -19.09 0.01 6.68
N GLU A 205 -18.68 0.58 7.81
CA GLU A 205 -19.06 1.92 8.24
C GLU A 205 -17.82 2.70 8.62
N ALA A 206 -17.72 3.94 8.13
CA ALA A 206 -16.60 4.83 8.47
C ALA A 206 -17.06 6.29 8.38
N GLU A 207 -16.70 7.06 9.39
CA GLU A 207 -16.93 8.51 9.47
C GLU A 207 -15.72 9.20 10.07
N GLY A 208 -15.46 10.44 9.63
CA GLY A 208 -14.30 11.17 10.13
C GLY A 208 -14.43 12.68 10.02
N TYR A 209 -13.54 13.34 10.75
CA TYR A 209 -13.31 14.78 10.70
C TYR A 209 -11.90 15.06 10.21
N LYS A 210 -11.79 15.93 9.21
CA LYS A 210 -10.52 16.39 8.66
C LYS A 210 -10.32 17.86 8.90
N SER A 211 -9.09 18.29 9.07
CA SER A 211 -8.72 19.70 9.16
C SER A 211 -7.34 19.94 8.58
N ASN A 212 -7.05 21.22 8.31
CA ASN A 212 -5.73 21.69 7.93
C ASN A 212 -5.33 22.78 8.96
N ARG A 213 -4.68 22.36 10.05
CA ARG A 213 -4.35 23.22 11.20
C ARG A 213 -2.96 23.84 11.07
N GLY A 214 -2.01 23.11 10.45
CA GLY A 214 -0.64 23.60 10.20
C GLY A 214 -0.54 24.57 9.04
N ARG A 215 -1.48 24.50 8.07
CA ARG A 215 -1.54 25.37 6.87
C ARG A 215 -0.25 25.38 6.05
N LEU A 216 0.52 24.31 6.08
CA LEU A 216 1.76 24.17 5.33
C LEU A 216 1.51 23.80 3.85
N TYR A 217 0.37 23.14 3.58
CA TYR A 217 -0.09 22.72 2.26
C TYR A 217 -1.64 22.72 2.23
N ASP A 218 -2.25 22.47 1.06
CA ASP A 218 -3.71 22.61 0.90
C ASP A 218 -4.49 21.35 1.34
N ALA A 219 -3.85 20.17 1.34
CA ALA A 219 -4.48 18.94 1.81
C ALA A 219 -4.69 18.94 3.34
N GLU A 220 -5.51 18.00 3.81
CA GLU A 220 -5.69 17.74 5.24
C GLU A 220 -4.37 17.33 5.91
N ASP A 221 -4.11 17.87 7.10
CA ASP A 221 -2.95 17.52 7.93
C ASP A 221 -3.32 16.84 9.25
N THR A 222 -4.61 16.83 9.57
CA THR A 222 -5.14 16.20 10.79
C THR A 222 -6.48 15.54 10.46
N VAL A 223 -6.59 14.24 10.84
CA VAL A 223 -7.79 13.43 10.61
C VAL A 223 -8.10 12.62 11.85
N SER A 224 -9.38 12.56 12.24
CA SER A 224 -9.89 11.67 13.29
C SER A 224 -11.09 10.91 12.75
N ALA A 225 -11.19 9.60 13.05
CA ALA A 225 -12.23 8.76 12.50
C ALA A 225 -12.68 7.66 13.47
N CYS A 226 -13.93 7.22 13.26
CA CYS A 226 -14.47 5.97 13.80
C CYS A 226 -14.90 5.09 12.64
N PHE A 227 -14.80 3.76 12.84
CA PHE A 227 -15.17 2.79 11.82
C PHE A 227 -15.67 1.49 12.47
N LYS A 228 -16.42 0.69 11.69
CA LYS A 228 -16.94 -0.58 12.14
C LYS A 228 -16.71 -1.66 11.07
N PHE A 229 -16.14 -2.78 11.48
CA PHE A 229 -15.94 -3.95 10.63
C PHE A 229 -17.25 -4.71 10.42
N GLU A 230 -17.30 -5.57 9.41
CA GLU A 230 -18.45 -6.44 9.10
C GLU A 230 -18.85 -7.35 10.26
N SER A 231 -17.88 -7.74 11.11
CA SER A 231 -18.13 -8.51 12.35
C SER A 231 -18.84 -7.70 13.45
N GLY A 232 -19.03 -6.39 13.28
CA GLY A 232 -19.51 -5.47 14.30
C GLY A 232 -18.41 -4.90 15.19
N LEU A 233 -17.15 -5.33 15.05
CA LEU A 233 -16.00 -4.82 15.80
C LEU A 233 -15.82 -3.31 15.55
N PRO A 234 -15.84 -2.46 16.62
CA PRO A 234 -15.58 -1.02 16.47
C PRO A 234 -14.09 -0.74 16.43
N GLY A 235 -13.72 0.33 15.71
CA GLY A 235 -12.38 0.87 15.70
C GLY A 235 -12.37 2.39 15.62
N SER A 236 -11.25 2.99 15.98
CA SER A 236 -11.00 4.42 15.86
C SER A 236 -9.60 4.72 15.39
N GLY A 237 -9.40 5.91 14.81
CA GLY A 237 -8.10 6.35 14.36
C GLY A 237 -7.90 7.85 14.45
N SER A 238 -6.66 8.25 14.75
CA SER A 238 -6.22 9.64 14.78
C SER A 238 -4.90 9.77 14.06
N TRP A 239 -4.83 10.69 13.10
CA TRP A 239 -3.64 10.98 12.29
C TRP A 239 -3.34 12.48 12.33
N CYS A 240 -2.11 12.85 12.71
CA CYS A 240 -1.64 14.23 12.72
C CYS A 240 -0.25 14.31 12.07
N PHE A 241 -0.13 15.10 11.01
CA PHE A 241 1.11 15.24 10.23
C PHE A 241 1.84 16.57 10.51
N VAL A 242 1.39 17.31 11.49
CA VAL A 242 1.93 18.60 11.92
C VAL A 242 2.11 18.67 13.44
N ALA A 243 2.29 17.52 14.07
CA ALA A 243 2.47 17.39 15.51
C ALA A 243 3.84 17.94 15.95
N HIS A 244 3.96 18.33 17.21
CA HIS A 244 5.26 18.57 17.81
C HIS A 244 6.03 17.24 17.98
N GLU A 245 7.37 17.25 17.93
CA GLU A 245 8.21 16.05 18.05
C GLU A 245 7.90 15.25 19.32
N SER A 246 7.57 15.89 20.43
CA SER A 246 7.20 15.21 21.69
C SER A 246 5.89 14.43 21.63
N ALA A 247 5.07 14.67 20.60
CA ALA A 247 3.81 13.95 20.37
C ALA A 247 3.92 12.89 19.26
N LYS A 248 5.13 12.66 18.73
CA LYS A 248 5.38 11.67 17.69
C LYS A 248 5.00 10.28 18.18
N GLU A 249 4.14 9.62 17.40
CA GLU A 249 3.61 8.31 17.74
C GLU A 249 3.27 7.51 16.47
N ASP A 250 3.55 6.22 16.48
CA ASP A 250 3.14 5.25 15.48
C ASP A 250 2.67 4.01 16.23
N ARG A 251 1.35 3.91 16.47
CA ARG A 251 0.81 2.85 17.29
C ARG A 251 -0.54 2.37 16.80
N ILE A 252 -0.71 1.03 16.76
CA ILE A 252 -1.98 0.34 16.72
C ILE A 252 -2.12 -0.46 18.00
N GLU A 253 -3.27 -0.39 18.62
CA GLU A 253 -3.66 -1.22 19.76
C GLU A 253 -4.86 -2.09 19.38
N ILE A 254 -4.73 -3.41 19.60
CA ILE A 254 -5.80 -4.39 19.45
C ILE A 254 -6.15 -4.85 20.86
N ILE A 255 -7.35 -4.47 21.31
CA ILE A 255 -7.82 -4.71 22.68
C ILE A 255 -8.76 -5.92 22.69
N GLY A 256 -8.43 -6.93 23.48
CA GLY A 256 -9.25 -8.11 23.71
C GLY A 256 -9.73 -8.21 25.16
N ASP A 257 -10.57 -9.19 25.44
CA ASP A 257 -11.13 -9.43 26.79
C ASP A 257 -10.13 -10.12 27.74
N LYS A 258 -8.95 -10.57 27.24
CA LYS A 258 -7.90 -11.21 28.05
C LYS A 258 -6.53 -10.53 27.92
N GLY A 259 -6.44 -9.48 27.14
CA GLY A 259 -5.18 -8.77 26.94
C GLY A 259 -5.24 -7.75 25.82
N MET A 260 -4.07 -7.20 25.49
CA MET A 260 -3.90 -6.19 24.46
C MET A 260 -2.61 -6.45 23.68
N LEU A 261 -2.65 -6.24 22.38
CA LEU A 261 -1.49 -6.15 21.51
C LEU A 261 -1.27 -4.68 21.14
N SER A 262 -0.01 -4.21 21.23
CA SER A 262 0.40 -2.89 20.76
C SER A 262 1.59 -3.04 19.81
N PHE A 263 1.55 -2.36 18.67
CA PHE A 263 2.61 -2.42 17.65
C PHE A 263 2.62 -1.17 16.77
N SER A 264 3.75 -0.93 16.09
CA SER A 264 3.93 0.17 15.14
C SER A 264 3.83 -0.32 13.69
N VAL A 265 3.51 0.57 12.75
CA VAL A 265 3.36 0.22 11.32
C VAL A 265 4.56 0.69 10.49
N PHE A 266 5.22 1.76 10.89
CA PHE A 266 6.31 2.38 10.12
C PHE A 266 7.67 2.28 10.81
N THR A 267 7.70 2.31 12.15
CA THR A 267 8.94 2.25 12.93
C THR A 267 9.38 0.82 13.24
N TYR A 268 8.47 -0.15 13.17
CA TYR A 268 8.72 -1.56 13.54
C TYR A 268 9.28 -1.71 14.96
N ASP A 269 8.74 -0.93 15.91
CA ASP A 269 9.06 -1.08 17.33
C ASP A 269 8.63 -2.48 17.81
N PRO A 270 9.18 -3.00 18.91
CA PRO A 270 8.76 -4.31 19.42
C PRO A 270 7.24 -4.43 19.56
N ILE A 271 6.67 -5.54 19.10
CA ILE A 271 5.27 -5.91 19.38
C ILE A 271 5.17 -6.19 20.86
N ILE A 272 4.21 -5.57 21.53
CA ILE A 272 3.96 -5.75 22.97
C ILE A 272 2.67 -6.53 23.14
N LEU A 273 2.74 -7.68 23.79
CA LEU A 273 1.60 -8.45 24.30
C LEU A 273 1.48 -8.20 25.79
N HIS A 274 0.35 -7.66 26.22
CA HIS A 274 0.04 -7.43 27.63
C HIS A 274 -1.17 -8.27 28.01
N THR A 275 -0.99 -9.22 28.94
CA THR A 275 -2.02 -10.13 29.47
C THR A 275 -1.90 -10.21 30.99
N GLU A 276 -2.77 -10.97 31.63
CA GLU A 276 -2.66 -11.29 33.07
C GLU A 276 -1.35 -12.01 33.44
N ARG A 277 -0.70 -12.66 32.45
CA ARG A 277 0.60 -13.35 32.65
C ARG A 277 1.77 -12.36 32.69
N GLY A 278 1.55 -11.08 32.36
CA GLY A 278 2.56 -10.02 32.29
C GLY A 278 2.71 -9.42 30.90
N ILE A 279 3.87 -8.83 30.65
CA ILE A 279 4.21 -8.16 29.38
C ILE A 279 5.28 -8.99 28.67
N GLU A 280 5.00 -9.34 27.43
CA GLU A 280 5.93 -10.00 26.52
C GLU A 280 6.21 -9.11 25.31
N THR A 281 7.42 -9.19 24.75
CA THR A 281 7.83 -8.40 23.57
C THR A 281 8.36 -9.30 22.48
N PHE A 282 8.02 -8.97 21.21
CA PHE A 282 8.43 -9.73 20.04
C PHE A 282 9.00 -8.78 18.98
N GLN A 283 10.12 -9.16 18.34
CA GLN A 283 10.79 -8.37 17.32
C GLN A 283 11.11 -9.21 16.07
N PRO A 284 10.12 -9.66 15.31
CA PRO A 284 10.36 -10.40 14.08
C PRO A 284 11.13 -9.55 13.06
N GLN A 285 12.13 -10.14 12.42
CA GLN A 285 12.94 -9.44 11.43
C GLN A 285 12.26 -9.44 10.07
N ASN A 286 12.13 -8.27 9.48
CA ASN A 286 11.65 -8.11 8.12
C ASN A 286 12.80 -8.25 7.10
N PRO A 287 12.54 -8.71 5.88
CA PRO A 287 13.56 -8.75 4.84
C PRO A 287 14.02 -7.34 4.47
N PRO A 288 15.28 -7.18 4.00
CA PRO A 288 15.81 -5.87 3.56
C PRO A 288 14.94 -5.20 2.48
N HIS A 289 14.40 -6.00 1.57
CA HIS A 289 13.45 -5.53 0.56
C HIS A 289 12.03 -5.88 1.02
N VAL A 290 11.39 -4.93 1.69
CA VAL A 290 10.09 -5.13 2.36
C VAL A 290 8.94 -5.57 1.44
N GLN A 291 9.04 -5.35 0.14
CA GLN A 291 8.05 -5.84 -0.82
C GLN A 291 8.31 -7.26 -1.31
N LEU A 292 9.48 -7.85 -1.02
CA LEU A 292 9.86 -9.17 -1.52
C LEU A 292 8.82 -10.27 -1.25
N PRO A 293 8.28 -10.42 -0.03
CA PRO A 293 7.30 -11.49 0.24
C PRO A 293 6.00 -11.33 -0.56
N LEU A 294 5.50 -10.10 -0.72
CA LEU A 294 4.29 -9.87 -1.52
C LEU A 294 4.55 -10.08 -3.01
N ILE A 295 5.67 -9.57 -3.56
CA ILE A 295 6.01 -9.78 -4.98
C ILE A 295 6.18 -11.28 -5.27
N GLN A 296 6.78 -12.05 -4.33
CA GLN A 296 6.85 -13.51 -4.42
C GLN A 296 5.44 -14.13 -4.55
N SER A 297 4.50 -13.72 -3.69
CA SER A 297 3.11 -14.19 -3.73
C SER A 297 2.40 -13.82 -5.05
N VAL A 298 2.64 -12.63 -5.60
CA VAL A 298 2.12 -12.21 -6.91
C VAL A 298 2.70 -13.08 -8.03
N VAL A 299 4.01 -13.32 -8.02
CA VAL A 299 4.67 -14.20 -9.01
C VAL A 299 4.10 -15.62 -8.95
N GLU A 300 3.94 -16.17 -7.76
CA GLU A 300 3.35 -17.50 -7.56
C GLU A 300 1.90 -17.59 -8.02
N HIS A 301 1.10 -16.53 -7.78
CA HIS A 301 -0.26 -16.45 -8.31
C HIS A 301 -0.26 -16.46 -9.85
N LEU A 302 0.58 -15.64 -10.47
CA LEU A 302 0.69 -15.58 -11.94
C LEU A 302 1.20 -16.91 -12.56
N GLN A 303 1.93 -17.68 -11.77
CA GLN A 303 2.37 -19.04 -12.14
C GLN A 303 1.31 -20.13 -11.85
N GLY A 304 0.17 -19.76 -11.24
CA GLY A 304 -0.89 -20.71 -10.87
C GLY A 304 -0.54 -21.61 -9.67
N LYS A 305 0.43 -21.21 -8.83
CA LYS A 305 0.91 -22.01 -7.69
C LYS A 305 0.17 -21.70 -6.39
N SER A 306 -0.21 -20.45 -6.17
CA SER A 306 -0.89 -19.99 -4.97
C SER A 306 -1.84 -18.82 -5.29
N ILE A 307 -2.65 -18.40 -4.34
CA ILE A 307 -3.54 -17.24 -4.46
C ILE A 307 -2.93 -16.08 -3.68
N CYS A 308 -2.70 -14.95 -4.35
CA CYS A 308 -2.34 -13.69 -3.69
C CYS A 308 -3.61 -12.95 -3.27
N THR A 309 -3.73 -12.59 -2.00
CA THR A 309 -4.91 -11.92 -1.44
C THR A 309 -4.84 -10.39 -1.52
N CYS A 310 -3.69 -9.80 -1.89
CA CYS A 310 -3.55 -8.37 -2.14
C CYS A 310 -4.04 -8.00 -3.55
N ASP A 311 -5.28 -8.31 -3.85
CA ASP A 311 -5.91 -8.03 -5.15
C ASP A 311 -6.60 -6.67 -5.19
N GLY A 312 -7.09 -6.29 -6.38
CA GLY A 312 -7.78 -5.02 -6.57
C GLY A 312 -9.06 -4.91 -5.77
N LEU A 313 -9.78 -6.02 -5.51
CA LEU A 313 -11.03 -5.99 -4.74
C LEU A 313 -10.74 -5.63 -3.28
N SER A 314 -9.81 -6.33 -2.65
CA SER A 314 -9.41 -6.06 -1.27
C SER A 314 -8.82 -4.64 -1.10
N ALA A 315 -8.06 -4.16 -2.09
CA ALA A 315 -7.50 -2.81 -2.06
C ALA A 315 -8.56 -1.71 -2.19
N THR A 316 -9.62 -1.96 -2.96
CA THR A 316 -10.71 -0.98 -3.16
C THR A 316 -11.45 -0.68 -1.88
N THR A 317 -11.63 -1.65 -0.97
CA THR A 317 -12.27 -1.41 0.34
C THR A 317 -11.47 -0.40 1.16
N THR A 318 -10.14 -0.46 1.11
CA THR A 318 -9.27 0.52 1.80
C THR A 318 -9.45 1.94 1.23
N ASN A 319 -9.51 2.08 -0.09
CA ASN A 319 -9.78 3.39 -0.72
C ASN A 319 -11.18 3.91 -0.35
N TRP A 320 -12.19 3.04 -0.32
CA TRP A 320 -13.54 3.40 0.10
C TRP A 320 -13.55 3.95 1.54
N VAL A 321 -12.89 3.27 2.48
CA VAL A 321 -12.79 3.71 3.88
C VAL A 321 -12.14 5.10 3.96
N MET A 322 -11.04 5.33 3.24
CA MET A 322 -10.37 6.63 3.22
C MET A 322 -11.27 7.74 2.68
N ASP A 323 -11.98 7.48 1.58
CA ASP A 323 -12.90 8.48 0.98
C ASP A 323 -14.09 8.77 1.89
N ARG A 324 -14.63 7.76 2.60
CA ARG A 324 -15.66 7.94 3.63
C ARG A 324 -15.16 8.80 4.78
N ILE A 325 -13.99 8.49 5.35
CA ILE A 325 -13.38 9.26 6.45
C ILE A 325 -13.16 10.72 6.04
N LEU A 326 -12.77 10.97 4.79
CA LEU A 326 -12.53 12.33 4.30
C LEU A 326 -13.79 13.02 3.74
N ASN A 327 -14.99 12.41 3.88
CA ASN A 327 -16.26 12.94 3.36
C ASN A 327 -16.19 13.27 1.85
N LYS A 328 -15.69 12.31 1.05
CA LYS A 328 -15.65 12.39 -0.41
C LYS A 328 -16.74 11.53 -1.09
N LEU A 329 -17.38 10.65 -0.33
CA LEU A 329 -18.48 9.77 -0.74
C LEU A 329 -19.76 10.10 0.00
#